data_6fe8a81847e58c9426cc2cebb51d5906
#
_entry.id   6fe8a81847e58c9426cc2cebb51d5906
#
_cell.length_a   1.000
_cell.length_b   1.000
_cell.length_c   1.000
_cell.angle_alpha   90.00
_cell.angle_beta   90.00
_cell.angle_gamma   90.00
#
_symmetry.space_group_name_H-M   'P 1'
#
loop_
_entity.id
_entity.type
_entity.pdbx_description
1 polymer ?
#
loop_
_entity_poly.entity_id
_entity_poly.type
_entity_poly.pdbx_seq_one_letter_code
_entity_poly.pdbx_strand_id
1 'polypeptide(L)'
;AEVKLETGIQLSAIRRDNDLRGLALAAADAWVENPRQSNHFIYKEQIGGLYVNLSRAWGERFSCSAGLRAEHTFQDGYQEVGDTGFTHRHWEFFPSASAQVALGRGQSLSLSYARKVDRPSFSSLNPFRFYESPTAYQEGNPDLQPSYRHNLQMVYRLRSYSLSLSYTHTDGMIIQEPSQDDATRMQRY
;
A
#
# COMPACT_ATOMS: atom_id res chain seq x y z
N ALA A 1 2.58 -13.63 36.45
CA ALA A 1 2.61 -12.90 35.17
C ALA A 1 2.13 -13.85 34.07
N GLU A 2 0.93 -13.61 33.54
CA GLU A 2 0.36 -14.42 32.48
C GLU A 2 0.90 -13.97 31.10
N VAL A 3 1.09 -14.93 30.21
CA VAL A 3 1.38 -14.69 28.82
C VAL A 3 0.06 -14.68 28.09
N LYS A 4 -0.23 -13.61 27.37
CA LYS A 4 -1.41 -13.52 26.51
C LYS A 4 -0.98 -13.84 25.08
N LEU A 5 -1.65 -14.82 24.46
CA LEU A 5 -1.51 -15.19 23.07
C LEU A 5 -2.75 -14.71 22.30
N GLU A 6 -2.54 -13.97 21.23
CA GLU A 6 -3.58 -13.58 20.28
C GLU A 6 -3.21 -14.10 18.91
N THR A 7 -4.15 -14.73 18.23
CA THR A 7 -3.97 -15.24 16.87
C THR A 7 -5.21 -14.91 16.06
N GLY A 8 -5.04 -14.77 14.75
CA GLY A 8 -6.19 -14.57 13.88
C GLY A 8 -5.83 -14.75 12.41
N ILE A 9 -6.89 -14.80 11.62
CA ILE A 9 -6.86 -14.94 10.16
C ILE A 9 -7.54 -13.72 9.56
N GLN A 10 -6.99 -13.21 8.49
CA GLN A 10 -7.61 -12.17 7.67
C GLN A 10 -7.67 -12.64 6.23
N LEU A 11 -8.84 -12.48 5.61
CA LEU A 11 -9.05 -12.74 4.20
C LEU A 11 -9.67 -11.49 3.57
N SER A 12 -9.13 -11.08 2.44
CA SER A 12 -9.64 -9.98 1.62
C SER A 12 -9.68 -10.41 0.17
N ALA A 13 -10.75 -10.09 -0.53
CA ALA A 13 -10.86 -10.30 -1.97
C ALA A 13 -11.52 -9.06 -2.59
N ILE A 14 -10.86 -8.51 -3.60
CA ILE A 14 -11.33 -7.35 -4.35
C ILE A 14 -11.35 -7.71 -5.83
N ARG A 15 -12.45 -7.37 -6.50
CA ARG A 15 -12.53 -7.36 -7.96
C ARG A 15 -12.97 -5.97 -8.38
N ARG A 16 -12.22 -5.39 -9.30
CA ARG A 16 -12.58 -4.14 -9.95
C ARG A 16 -12.69 -4.39 -11.44
N ASP A 17 -13.76 -3.88 -12.01
CA ASP A 17 -14.07 -3.97 -13.43
C ASP A 17 -14.32 -2.53 -13.89
N ASN A 18 -13.42 -1.99 -14.69
CA ASN A 18 -13.44 -0.60 -15.13
C ASN A 18 -13.53 -0.55 -16.65
N ASP A 19 -14.74 -0.28 -17.16
CA ASP A 19 -15.04 -0.09 -18.58
C ASP A 19 -15.23 1.41 -18.86
N LEU A 20 -14.23 2.01 -19.51
CA LEU A 20 -14.22 3.42 -19.93
C LEU A 20 -14.41 3.46 -21.45
N ARG A 21 -15.45 4.15 -21.92
CA ARG A 21 -15.72 4.32 -23.35
C ARG A 21 -15.57 5.79 -23.75
N GLY A 22 -14.51 6.07 -24.49
CA GLY A 22 -14.30 7.35 -25.15
C GLY A 22 -15.01 7.36 -26.50
N LEU A 23 -15.77 8.41 -26.78
CA LEU A 23 -16.46 8.58 -28.07
C LEU A 23 -15.85 9.77 -28.82
N ALA A 24 -15.67 9.64 -30.12
CA ALA A 24 -15.27 10.71 -31.00
C ALA A 24 -16.35 10.94 -32.07
N LEU A 25 -16.57 12.20 -32.45
CA LEU A 25 -17.48 12.54 -33.52
C LEU A 25 -16.82 12.20 -34.86
N ALA A 26 -17.40 11.28 -35.59
CA ALA A 26 -16.98 10.90 -36.94
C ALA A 26 -17.65 11.76 -38.02
N ALA A 27 -17.26 11.58 -39.28
CA ALA A 27 -17.94 12.15 -40.41
C ALA A 27 -19.42 11.74 -40.44
N ALA A 28 -20.31 12.63 -40.76
CA ALA A 28 -21.75 12.43 -40.72
C ALA A 28 -22.43 12.49 -39.35
N ASP A 29 -21.87 13.24 -38.40
CA ASP A 29 -22.45 13.47 -37.05
C ASP A 29 -22.69 12.19 -36.22
N ALA A 30 -21.99 11.10 -36.53
CA ALA A 30 -22.08 9.85 -35.79
C ALA A 30 -21.01 9.80 -34.72
N TRP A 31 -21.37 9.44 -33.48
CA TRP A 31 -20.45 9.15 -32.42
C TRP A 31 -19.92 7.72 -32.56
N VAL A 32 -18.60 7.58 -32.67
CA VAL A 32 -17.92 6.29 -32.76
C VAL A 32 -16.96 6.14 -31.58
N GLU A 33 -16.77 4.90 -31.14
CA GLU A 33 -15.83 4.61 -30.08
C GLU A 33 -14.40 4.91 -30.53
N ASN A 34 -13.67 5.62 -29.68
CA ASN A 34 -12.27 5.95 -29.87
C ASN A 34 -11.40 4.98 -29.05
N PRO A 35 -10.70 4.03 -29.67
CA PRO A 35 -9.90 3.05 -28.95
C PRO A 35 -8.76 3.66 -28.13
N ARG A 36 -8.30 4.87 -28.47
CA ARG A 36 -7.26 5.58 -27.71
C ARG A 36 -7.77 6.19 -26.41
N GLN A 37 -9.08 6.35 -26.28
CA GLN A 37 -9.75 6.91 -25.11
C GLN A 37 -10.67 5.90 -24.42
N SER A 38 -10.72 4.67 -24.94
CA SER A 38 -11.50 3.57 -24.37
C SER A 38 -10.56 2.60 -23.67
N ASN A 39 -10.98 2.10 -22.51
CA ASN A 39 -10.21 1.13 -21.73
C ASN A 39 -11.15 0.21 -20.98
N HIS A 40 -10.87 -1.07 -21.01
CA HIS A 40 -11.52 -2.05 -20.15
C HIS A 40 -10.42 -2.79 -19.35
N PHE A 41 -10.34 -2.50 -18.07
CA PHE A 41 -9.34 -3.05 -17.17
C PHE A 41 -9.98 -3.79 -16.02
N ILE A 42 -9.71 -5.09 -15.95
CA ILE A 42 -10.19 -5.98 -14.90
C ILE A 42 -9.04 -6.24 -13.93
N TYR A 43 -9.27 -5.97 -12.65
CA TYR A 43 -8.29 -6.19 -11.58
C TYR A 43 -8.88 -7.08 -10.51
N LYS A 44 -8.10 -8.06 -10.08
CA LYS A 44 -8.44 -8.96 -8.97
C LYS A 44 -7.31 -8.95 -7.96
N GLU A 45 -7.64 -8.84 -6.69
CA GLU A 45 -6.70 -8.94 -5.58
C GLU A 45 -7.26 -9.86 -4.52
N GLN A 46 -6.41 -10.74 -4.02
CA GLN A 46 -6.72 -11.62 -2.90
C GLN A 46 -5.56 -11.57 -1.90
N ILE A 47 -5.89 -11.32 -0.64
CA ILE A 47 -4.91 -11.27 0.44
C ILE A 47 -5.37 -12.22 1.52
N GLY A 48 -4.55 -13.23 1.82
CA GLY A 48 -4.72 -14.13 2.95
C GLY A 48 -3.64 -13.85 3.98
N GLY A 49 -4.00 -13.58 5.23
CA GLY A 49 -3.07 -13.27 6.30
C GLY A 49 -3.31 -14.10 7.55
N LEU A 50 -2.23 -14.50 8.18
CA LEU A 50 -2.20 -15.12 9.51
C LEU A 50 -1.38 -14.25 10.43
N TYR A 51 -1.81 -14.06 11.68
CA TYR A 51 -1.02 -13.35 12.66
C TYR A 51 -0.99 -14.06 14.01
N VAL A 52 0.12 -13.84 14.70
CA VAL A 52 0.34 -14.22 16.10
C VAL A 52 0.91 -13.02 16.84
N ASN A 53 0.39 -12.75 18.04
CA ASN A 53 0.90 -11.76 18.94
C ASN A 53 1.02 -12.35 20.34
N LEU A 54 2.19 -12.20 20.93
CA LEU A 54 2.50 -12.60 22.30
C LEU A 54 2.70 -11.35 23.13
N SER A 55 2.06 -11.26 24.27
CA SER A 55 2.26 -10.17 25.22
C SER A 55 2.40 -10.69 26.64
N ARG A 56 3.22 -9.99 27.41
CA ARG A 56 3.44 -10.30 28.81
C ARG A 56 3.68 -9.02 29.62
N ALA A 57 3.11 -9.02 30.81
CA ALA A 57 3.37 -7.98 31.81
C ALA A 57 4.03 -8.60 33.05
N TRP A 58 5.03 -7.92 33.61
CA TRP A 58 5.69 -8.27 34.85
C TRP A 58 5.36 -7.21 35.91
N GLY A 59 4.25 -7.48 36.62
CA GLY A 59 3.67 -6.49 37.51
C GLY A 59 3.19 -5.26 36.75
N GLU A 60 3.19 -4.11 37.42
CA GLU A 60 2.80 -2.82 36.85
C GLU A 60 3.98 -2.05 36.22
N ARG A 61 5.19 -2.59 36.32
CA ARG A 61 6.41 -1.86 35.94
C ARG A 61 6.86 -2.13 34.52
N PHE A 62 6.69 -3.35 34.02
CA PHE A 62 7.19 -3.71 32.72
C PHE A 62 6.20 -4.54 31.93
N SER A 63 5.98 -4.19 30.69
CA SER A 63 5.24 -4.99 29.73
C SER A 63 5.93 -5.02 28.37
N CYS A 64 5.80 -6.11 27.65
CA CYS A 64 6.24 -6.19 26.27
C CYS A 64 5.26 -6.99 25.44
N SER A 65 5.29 -6.77 24.13
CA SER A 65 4.64 -7.57 23.14
C SER A 65 5.53 -7.79 21.93
N ALA A 66 5.34 -8.92 21.26
CA ALA A 66 5.96 -9.22 19.98
C ALA A 66 4.93 -9.92 19.09
N GLY A 67 4.83 -9.49 17.87
CA GLY A 67 3.89 -10.00 16.88
C GLY A 67 4.54 -10.26 15.54
N LEU A 68 3.99 -11.22 14.83
CA LEU A 68 4.31 -11.49 13.43
C LEU A 68 3.03 -11.72 12.67
N ARG A 69 2.87 -11.02 11.56
CA ARG A 69 1.82 -11.26 10.57
C ARG A 69 2.48 -11.67 9.26
N ALA A 70 2.01 -12.77 8.68
CA ALA A 70 2.41 -13.26 7.37
C ALA A 70 1.22 -13.12 6.43
N GLU A 71 1.43 -12.52 5.26
CA GLU A 71 0.42 -12.36 4.22
C GLU A 71 0.89 -13.00 2.93
N HIS A 72 -0.05 -13.63 2.24
CA HIS A 72 0.09 -14.03 0.85
C HIS A 72 -0.82 -13.15 0.01
N THR A 73 -0.22 -12.41 -0.91
CA THR A 73 -0.92 -11.53 -1.85
C THR A 73 -0.91 -12.15 -3.24
N PHE A 74 -2.08 -12.20 -3.86
CA PHE A 74 -2.29 -12.52 -5.26
C PHE A 74 -2.96 -11.32 -5.94
N GLN A 75 -2.36 -10.83 -7.02
CA GLN A 75 -2.87 -9.75 -7.85
C GLN A 75 -2.87 -10.19 -9.30
N ASP A 76 -3.97 -9.94 -9.99
CA ASP A 76 -4.17 -10.26 -11.40
C ASP A 76 -4.83 -9.06 -12.07
N GLY A 77 -4.16 -8.49 -13.05
CA GLY A 77 -4.65 -7.37 -13.84
C GLY A 77 -4.66 -7.73 -15.31
N TYR A 78 -5.78 -7.44 -15.99
CA TYR A 78 -5.94 -7.69 -17.42
C TYR A 78 -6.57 -6.49 -18.09
N GLN A 79 -5.91 -5.99 -19.12
CA GLN A 79 -6.37 -4.92 -19.99
C GLN A 79 -6.82 -5.51 -21.31
N GLU A 80 -8.11 -5.41 -21.60
CA GLU A 80 -8.71 -5.97 -22.82
C GLU A 80 -8.27 -5.20 -24.07
N VAL A 81 -8.18 -3.86 -23.93
CA VAL A 81 -7.63 -3.02 -25.02
C VAL A 81 -6.12 -3.17 -25.04
N GLY A 82 -5.59 -3.90 -26.03
CA GLY A 82 -4.16 -4.19 -26.16
C GLY A 82 -3.75 -5.58 -25.69
N ASP A 83 -4.68 -6.37 -25.17
CA ASP A 83 -4.47 -7.77 -24.74
C ASP A 83 -3.22 -7.94 -23.85
N THR A 84 -3.14 -7.13 -22.81
CA THR A 84 -2.00 -7.13 -21.87
C THR A 84 -2.45 -7.41 -20.46
N GLY A 85 -1.65 -8.15 -19.72
CA GLY A 85 -1.98 -8.46 -18.33
C GLY A 85 -0.73 -8.75 -17.50
N PHE A 86 -0.91 -8.76 -16.19
CA PHE A 86 0.11 -9.12 -15.23
C PHE A 86 -0.46 -9.99 -14.11
N THR A 87 0.40 -10.79 -13.52
CA THR A 87 0.05 -11.56 -12.32
C THR A 87 1.21 -11.48 -11.32
N HIS A 88 0.91 -11.04 -10.10
CA HIS A 88 1.87 -10.98 -9.02
C HIS A 88 1.47 -11.91 -7.88
N ARG A 89 2.45 -12.61 -7.31
CA ARG A 89 2.27 -13.48 -6.14
C ARG A 89 3.48 -13.32 -5.24
N HIS A 90 3.24 -13.00 -3.98
CA HIS A 90 4.34 -12.84 -3.02
C HIS A 90 3.89 -13.09 -1.60
N TRP A 91 4.86 -13.47 -0.75
CA TRP A 91 4.71 -13.56 0.68
C TRP A 91 5.35 -12.34 1.33
N GLU A 92 4.67 -11.81 2.31
CA GLU A 92 5.10 -10.63 3.05
C GLU A 92 5.03 -10.91 4.54
N PHE A 93 6.01 -10.38 5.28
CA PHE A 93 6.12 -10.55 6.73
C PHE A 93 6.16 -9.20 7.42
N PHE A 94 5.32 -9.05 8.44
CA PHE A 94 5.14 -7.82 9.18
C PHE A 94 5.42 -8.06 10.66
N PRO A 95 6.70 -7.99 11.09
CA PRO A 95 7.06 -8.04 12.48
C PRO A 95 6.62 -6.75 13.19
N SER A 96 6.24 -6.90 14.45
CA SER A 96 5.97 -5.81 15.38
C SER A 96 6.49 -6.16 16.76
N ALA A 97 6.92 -5.15 17.50
CA ALA A 97 7.36 -5.33 18.87
C ALA A 97 7.08 -4.04 19.67
N SER A 98 6.74 -4.19 20.94
CA SER A 98 6.66 -3.07 21.85
C SER A 98 7.16 -3.44 23.24
N ALA A 99 7.69 -2.45 23.94
CA ALA A 99 8.05 -2.57 25.34
C ALA A 99 7.69 -1.26 26.06
N GLN A 100 7.22 -1.40 27.28
CA GLN A 100 6.88 -0.27 28.15
C GLN A 100 7.43 -0.53 29.53
N VAL A 101 8.05 0.50 30.13
CA VAL A 101 8.56 0.48 31.48
C VAL A 101 8.03 1.69 32.25
N ALA A 102 7.48 1.44 33.45
CA ALA A 102 7.16 2.46 34.43
C ALA A 102 8.38 2.71 35.32
N LEU A 103 8.98 3.89 35.19
CA LEU A 103 10.20 4.29 35.91
C LEU A 103 9.89 4.82 37.32
N GLY A 104 8.63 4.92 37.70
CA GLY A 104 8.17 5.48 38.95
C GLY A 104 8.05 7.00 38.91
N ARG A 105 7.48 7.60 40.02
CA ARG A 105 7.26 9.05 40.15
C ARG A 105 6.47 9.70 38.98
N GLY A 106 5.57 8.94 38.35
CA GLY A 106 4.78 9.41 37.21
C GLY A 106 5.57 9.44 35.89
N GLN A 107 6.64 8.64 35.79
CA GLN A 107 7.44 8.49 34.58
C GLN A 107 7.19 7.15 33.92
N SER A 108 7.15 7.14 32.58
CA SER A 108 7.14 5.91 31.77
C SER A 108 7.88 6.12 30.47
N LEU A 109 8.47 5.03 29.97
CA LEU A 109 9.11 4.96 28.67
C LEU A 109 8.47 3.84 27.88
N SER A 110 8.09 4.12 26.64
CA SER A 110 7.57 3.14 25.70
C SER A 110 8.42 3.17 24.43
N LEU A 111 8.72 1.98 23.90
CA LEU A 111 9.39 1.78 22.62
C LEU A 111 8.52 0.86 21.78
N SER A 112 8.31 1.20 20.52
CA SER A 112 7.56 0.34 19.58
C SER A 112 8.20 0.33 18.20
N TYR A 113 8.13 -0.80 17.56
CA TYR A 113 8.54 -1.02 16.19
C TYR A 113 7.43 -1.75 15.43
N ALA A 114 7.22 -1.35 14.17
CA ALA A 114 6.34 -2.07 13.26
C ALA A 114 6.80 -1.89 11.81
N ARG A 115 6.76 -2.99 11.04
CA ARG A 115 6.86 -2.97 9.58
C ARG A 115 5.46 -2.95 9.00
N LYS A 116 5.23 -2.09 8.00
CA LYS A 116 3.96 -1.95 7.25
C LYS A 116 4.24 -2.00 5.77
N VAL A 117 3.21 -2.29 4.98
CA VAL A 117 3.24 -2.27 3.52
C VAL A 117 2.29 -1.20 2.99
N ASP A 118 2.75 -0.49 1.96
CA ASP A 118 1.92 0.36 1.11
C ASP A 118 1.94 -0.26 -0.29
N ARG A 119 0.81 -0.86 -0.68
CA ARG A 119 0.68 -1.53 -1.98
C ARG A 119 0.33 -0.54 -3.06
N PRO A 120 0.83 -0.75 -4.30
CA PRO A 120 0.40 0.06 -5.43
C PRO A 120 -1.12 0.04 -5.57
N SER A 121 -1.68 1.20 -5.86
CA SER A 121 -3.12 1.31 -6.11
C SER A 121 -3.49 0.71 -7.47
N PHE A 122 -4.77 0.38 -7.64
CA PHE A 122 -5.32 -0.02 -8.95
C PHE A 122 -4.94 0.95 -10.08
N SER A 123 -5.04 2.26 -9.84
CA SER A 123 -4.70 3.27 -10.84
C SER A 123 -3.20 3.31 -11.15
N SER A 124 -2.36 3.06 -10.15
CA SER A 124 -0.91 3.02 -10.32
C SER A 124 -0.44 1.80 -11.11
N LEU A 125 -1.22 0.71 -11.11
CA LEU A 125 -0.94 -0.53 -11.84
C LEU A 125 -1.57 -0.56 -13.24
N ASN A 126 -2.54 0.32 -13.54
CA ASN A 126 -3.24 0.32 -14.82
C ASN A 126 -2.35 0.93 -15.93
N PRO A 127 -1.89 0.16 -16.92
CA PRO A 127 -1.01 0.65 -17.99
C PRO A 127 -1.71 1.51 -19.04
N PHE A 128 -3.00 1.77 -18.88
CA PHE A 128 -3.75 2.60 -19.80
C PHE A 128 -3.33 4.06 -19.71
N ARG A 129 -3.16 4.71 -20.88
CA ARG A 129 -2.88 6.14 -20.97
C ARG A 129 -4.16 6.94 -20.88
N PHE A 130 -4.35 7.56 -19.73
CA PHE A 130 -5.45 8.49 -19.52
C PHE A 130 -5.03 9.90 -19.92
N TYR A 131 -5.56 10.39 -21.05
CA TYR A 131 -5.22 11.71 -21.58
C TYR A 131 -6.00 12.80 -20.83
N GLU A 132 -5.29 13.66 -20.15
CA GLU A 132 -5.84 14.86 -19.49
C GLU A 132 -5.95 16.03 -20.47
N SER A 133 -5.07 16.06 -21.48
CA SER A 133 -5.04 17.04 -22.56
C SER A 133 -4.44 16.41 -23.82
N PRO A 134 -4.46 17.10 -24.97
CA PRO A 134 -3.80 16.64 -26.20
C PRO A 134 -2.30 16.36 -26.04
N THR A 135 -1.66 16.95 -25.02
CA THR A 135 -0.22 16.86 -24.78
C THR A 135 0.16 16.31 -23.40
N ALA A 136 -0.81 15.86 -22.59
CA ALA A 136 -0.55 15.32 -21.26
C ALA A 136 -1.37 14.08 -20.98
N TYR A 137 -0.73 13.05 -20.41
CA TYR A 137 -1.40 11.81 -20.01
C TYR A 137 -0.81 11.24 -18.72
N GLN A 138 -1.64 10.49 -18.01
CA GLN A 138 -1.22 9.63 -16.90
C GLN A 138 -1.14 8.18 -17.38
N GLU A 139 -0.13 7.45 -16.92
CA GLU A 139 0.06 6.04 -17.23
C GLU A 139 0.58 5.32 -15.99
N GLY A 140 -0.10 4.26 -15.56
CA GLY A 140 0.37 3.41 -14.47
C GLY A 140 1.46 2.45 -14.93
N ASN A 141 2.14 1.86 -13.95
CA ASN A 141 3.17 0.85 -14.20
C ASN A 141 2.76 -0.48 -13.56
N PRO A 142 2.44 -1.52 -14.35
CA PRO A 142 2.05 -2.83 -13.82
C PRO A 142 3.17 -3.54 -13.05
N ASP A 143 4.44 -3.16 -13.24
CA ASP A 143 5.60 -3.76 -12.60
C ASP A 143 5.94 -3.14 -11.22
N LEU A 144 5.11 -2.20 -10.73
CA LEU A 144 5.32 -1.60 -9.42
C LEU A 144 5.32 -2.64 -8.31
N GLN A 145 6.33 -2.54 -7.46
CA GLN A 145 6.47 -3.37 -6.26
C GLN A 145 5.89 -2.64 -5.05
N PRO A 146 5.44 -3.39 -4.03
CA PRO A 146 5.02 -2.79 -2.76
C PRO A 146 6.14 -2.02 -2.08
N SER A 147 5.78 -0.94 -1.41
CA SER A 147 6.66 -0.15 -0.55
C SER A 147 6.56 -0.63 0.90
N TYR A 148 7.68 -0.71 1.60
CA TYR A 148 7.72 -1.16 2.99
C TYR A 148 8.19 -0.05 3.92
N ARG A 149 7.39 0.20 4.94
CA ARG A 149 7.67 1.24 5.93
C ARG A 149 8.01 0.63 7.28
N HIS A 150 9.21 0.95 7.78
CA HIS A 150 9.71 0.59 9.09
C HIS A 150 9.54 1.78 10.03
N ASN A 151 8.71 1.64 11.05
CA ASN A 151 8.46 2.69 12.04
C ASN A 151 9.04 2.28 13.38
N LEU A 152 9.92 3.12 13.93
CA LEU A 152 10.42 3.03 15.30
C LEU A 152 9.92 4.27 16.05
N GLN A 153 9.26 4.06 17.17
CA GLN A 153 8.75 5.15 18.00
C GLN A 153 9.16 4.96 19.45
N MET A 154 9.63 6.04 20.06
CA MET A 154 9.90 6.14 21.49
C MET A 154 9.01 7.23 22.09
N VAL A 155 8.35 6.93 23.20
CA VAL A 155 7.54 7.90 23.95
C VAL A 155 7.99 7.90 25.40
N TYR A 156 8.49 9.04 25.86
CA TYR A 156 8.75 9.29 27.28
C TYR A 156 7.67 10.18 27.85
N ARG A 157 7.09 9.76 28.98
CA ARG A 157 6.09 10.54 29.71
C ARG A 157 6.61 10.88 31.10
N LEU A 158 6.38 12.11 31.50
CA LEU A 158 6.67 12.62 32.83
C LEU A 158 5.43 13.38 33.32
N ARG A 159 4.62 12.77 34.19
CA ARG A 159 3.35 13.33 34.65
C ARG A 159 2.45 13.78 33.48
N SER A 160 2.24 15.10 33.35
CA SER A 160 1.43 15.69 32.27
C SER A 160 2.20 16.01 30.98
N TYR A 161 3.53 15.81 30.96
CA TYR A 161 4.37 16.06 29.78
C TYR A 161 4.68 14.77 29.03
N SER A 162 4.78 14.87 27.71
CA SER A 162 5.23 13.76 26.87
C SER A 162 6.21 14.24 25.80
N LEU A 163 7.26 13.44 25.60
CA LEU A 163 8.22 13.58 24.50
C LEU A 163 8.07 12.36 23.61
N SER A 164 7.83 12.57 22.32
CA SER A 164 7.77 11.51 21.33
C SER A 164 8.87 11.71 20.28
N LEU A 165 9.64 10.65 20.03
CA LEU A 165 10.60 10.58 18.95
C LEU A 165 10.17 9.46 18.02
N SER A 166 10.15 9.72 16.71
CA SER A 166 9.83 8.72 15.70
C SER A 166 10.88 8.71 14.60
N TYR A 167 11.21 7.51 14.15
CA TYR A 167 12.06 7.29 13.00
C TYR A 167 11.31 6.39 12.02
N THR A 168 11.22 6.83 10.76
CA THR A 168 10.57 6.10 9.69
C THR A 168 11.58 5.89 8.56
N HIS A 169 11.73 4.63 8.15
CA HIS A 169 12.48 4.25 6.96
C HIS A 169 11.54 3.57 5.98
N THR A 170 11.59 3.98 4.70
CA THR A 170 10.73 3.45 3.64
C THR A 170 11.59 2.88 2.54
N ASP A 171 11.41 1.59 2.26
CA ASP A 171 12.03 0.89 1.15
C ASP A 171 11.06 0.85 -0.03
N GLY A 172 11.57 1.15 -1.24
CA GLY A 172 10.79 1.07 -2.46
C GLY A 172 9.64 2.09 -2.52
N MET A 173 9.90 3.35 -2.15
CA MET A 173 8.86 4.39 -2.17
C MET A 173 8.26 4.53 -3.57
N ILE A 174 6.93 4.39 -3.65
CA ILE A 174 6.18 4.61 -4.88
C ILE A 174 6.02 6.12 -5.04
N ILE A 175 6.59 6.66 -6.11
CA ILE A 175 6.51 8.09 -6.46
C ILE A 175 5.97 8.22 -7.87
N GLN A 176 5.25 9.31 -8.10
CA GLN A 176 4.88 9.73 -9.44
C GLN A 176 6.00 10.61 -9.99
N GLU A 177 6.56 10.23 -11.12
CA GLU A 177 7.65 10.97 -11.76
C GLU A 177 7.14 11.61 -13.04
N PRO A 178 6.99 12.94 -13.09
CA PRO A 178 6.66 13.62 -14.31
C PRO A 178 7.83 13.57 -15.28
N SER A 179 7.57 13.18 -16.52
CA SER A 179 8.55 13.20 -17.60
C SER A 179 7.98 13.91 -18.82
N GLN A 180 8.85 14.51 -19.61
CA GLN A 180 8.48 15.18 -20.86
C GLN A 180 9.32 14.59 -21.99
N ASP A 181 8.65 14.25 -23.08
CA ASP A 181 9.31 13.93 -24.35
C ASP A 181 9.46 15.22 -25.18
N ASP A 182 10.68 15.67 -25.32
CA ASP A 182 10.98 16.93 -26.02
C ASP A 182 10.65 16.88 -27.53
N ALA A 183 10.66 15.70 -28.16
CA ALA A 183 10.36 15.54 -29.57
C ALA A 183 8.85 15.69 -29.85
N THR A 184 8.02 15.14 -29.00
CA THR A 184 6.55 15.17 -29.13
C THR A 184 5.89 16.24 -28.29
N ARG A 185 6.63 16.86 -27.33
CA ARG A 185 6.13 17.73 -26.27
C ARG A 185 5.05 17.10 -25.39
N MET A 186 5.04 15.78 -25.36
CA MET A 186 4.12 15.01 -24.51
C MET A 186 4.63 14.99 -23.08
N GLN A 187 3.75 15.29 -22.14
CA GLN A 187 4.00 15.15 -20.70
C GLN A 187 3.36 13.86 -20.19
N ARG A 188 4.12 13.08 -19.44
CA ARG A 188 3.68 11.87 -18.77
C ARG A 188 3.76 12.10 -17.25
N TYR A 189 2.72 11.69 -16.56
CA TYR A 189 2.61 11.70 -15.10
C TYR A 189 2.40 10.30 -14.56
#